data_12418081c464e3bc1a8d1c801866e541
#
_entry.id   12418081c464e3bc1a8d1c801866e541
#
_cell.length_a   1.000
_cell.length_b   1.000
_cell.length_c   1.000
_cell.angle_alpha   90.00
_cell.angle_beta   90.00
_cell.angle_gamma   90.00
#
_symmetry.space_group_name_H-M   'P 1'
#
loop_
_entity.id
_entity.type
_entity.pdbx_description
1 polymer ?
#
loop_
_entity_poly.entity_id
_entity_poly.type
_entity_poly.pdbx_seq_one_letter_code
_entity_poly.pdbx_strand_id
1 'polypeptide(L)'
;IARRYATERWIGGYDLLNEPVLFNGGSQVRNLQRRMRNRIRKYDLNHTLFVNGNMWSRAFEGMGPALDQNMIWAFHYYSWMVFNRVNQSTIQYLINFRNLTNRPLWLGEAGENSNEWFMEVTNLMEKNDIGWAWWNYKKIGTITGPVSSPSDSVYQQITKYWNGDGARPTTEIAQLGLNNMVENLKLEHCE
;
A
#
# COMPACT_ATOMS: atom_id res chain seq x y z
N ILE A 1 6.82 -6.48 -17.25
CA ILE A 1 7.52 -5.83 -16.14
C ILE A 1 8.70 -6.71 -15.72
N ALA A 2 8.52 -7.90 -15.13
CA ALA A 2 9.61 -8.72 -14.57
C ALA A 2 10.76 -8.99 -15.56
N ARG A 3 10.47 -9.34 -16.84
CA ARG A 3 11.51 -9.51 -17.87
C ARG A 3 12.36 -8.26 -18.09
N ARG A 4 11.76 -7.06 -17.96
CA ARG A 4 12.47 -5.79 -18.18
C ARG A 4 13.36 -5.42 -17.00
N TYR A 5 12.91 -5.73 -15.78
CA TYR A 5 13.50 -5.23 -14.54
C TYR A 5 14.21 -6.31 -13.70
N ALA A 6 14.39 -7.50 -14.25
CA ALA A 6 15.01 -8.64 -13.54
C ALA A 6 16.41 -8.35 -12.96
N THR A 7 17.13 -7.39 -13.53
CA THR A 7 18.47 -6.99 -13.09
C THR A 7 18.51 -5.62 -12.43
N GLU A 8 17.35 -4.97 -12.23
CA GLU A 8 17.28 -3.63 -11.66
C GLU A 8 17.45 -3.66 -10.15
N ARG A 9 18.57 -3.15 -9.67
CA ARG A 9 18.99 -3.23 -8.26
C ARG A 9 18.18 -2.35 -7.30
N TRP A 10 17.46 -1.35 -7.84
CA TRP A 10 16.70 -0.39 -7.04
C TRP A 10 15.24 -0.78 -6.83
N ILE A 11 14.81 -1.91 -7.38
CA ILE A 11 13.49 -2.49 -7.15
C ILE A 11 13.59 -3.47 -6.00
N GLY A 12 12.86 -3.23 -4.90
CA GLY A 12 12.80 -4.12 -3.74
C GLY A 12 12.04 -5.42 -4.02
N GLY A 13 11.02 -5.37 -4.86
CA GLY A 13 10.21 -6.52 -5.21
C GLY A 13 8.98 -6.19 -6.03
N TYR A 14 8.12 -7.18 -6.24
CA TYR A 14 6.86 -7.07 -6.97
C TYR A 14 5.68 -7.32 -6.06
N ASP A 15 4.83 -6.33 -5.88
CA ASP A 15 3.52 -6.51 -5.29
C ASP A 15 2.59 -7.13 -6.35
N LEU A 16 2.05 -8.31 -6.06
CA LEU A 16 1.39 -9.11 -7.08
C LEU A 16 -0.02 -8.63 -7.41
N LEU A 17 -0.78 -8.21 -6.40
CA LEU A 17 -2.18 -7.84 -6.59
C LEU A 17 -2.69 -7.03 -5.40
N ASN A 18 -2.95 -5.74 -5.62
CA ASN A 18 -3.49 -4.86 -4.60
C ASN A 18 -4.92 -5.26 -4.19
N GLU A 19 -5.14 -5.45 -2.91
CA GLU A 19 -6.44 -5.58 -2.25
C GLU A 19 -7.46 -6.50 -2.96
N PRO A 20 -7.13 -7.76 -3.28
CA PRO A 20 -8.11 -8.64 -3.89
C PRO A 20 -9.32 -8.87 -2.97
N VAL A 21 -10.51 -8.90 -3.55
CA VAL A 21 -11.75 -9.15 -2.83
C VAL A 21 -12.51 -10.28 -3.49
N LEU A 22 -12.58 -11.42 -2.82
CA LEU A 22 -13.39 -12.56 -3.25
C LEU A 22 -13.94 -13.29 -2.02
N PHE A 23 -15.25 -13.22 -1.83
CA PHE A 23 -15.93 -13.88 -0.70
C PHE A 23 -15.66 -15.39 -0.72
N ASN A 24 -15.21 -15.94 0.40
CA ASN A 24 -14.79 -17.34 0.56
C ASN A 24 -13.75 -17.81 -0.47
N GLY A 25 -13.01 -16.88 -1.08
CA GLY A 25 -12.17 -17.11 -2.25
C GLY A 25 -10.66 -17.07 -1.98
N GLY A 26 -10.18 -17.25 -0.75
CA GLY A 26 -8.75 -17.17 -0.44
C GLY A 26 -7.90 -18.13 -1.28
N SER A 27 -8.36 -19.37 -1.50
CA SER A 27 -7.67 -20.33 -2.36
C SER A 27 -7.64 -19.93 -3.84
N GLN A 28 -8.68 -19.28 -4.34
CA GLN A 28 -8.73 -18.76 -5.72
C GLN A 28 -7.79 -17.57 -5.90
N VAL A 29 -7.78 -16.62 -4.95
CA VAL A 29 -6.83 -15.51 -4.92
C VAL A 29 -5.40 -16.05 -4.88
N ARG A 30 -5.12 -17.00 -3.99
CA ARG A 30 -3.83 -17.67 -3.91
C ARG A 30 -3.44 -18.34 -5.25
N ASN A 31 -4.37 -19.02 -5.90
CA ASN A 31 -4.12 -19.67 -7.19
C ASN A 31 -3.78 -18.65 -8.29
N LEU A 32 -4.43 -17.49 -8.32
CA LEU A 32 -4.09 -16.40 -9.22
C LEU A 32 -2.67 -15.89 -8.95
N GLN A 33 -2.35 -15.58 -7.71
CA GLN A 33 -1.02 -15.08 -7.33
C GLN A 33 0.07 -16.15 -7.58
N ARG A 34 -0.22 -17.44 -7.42
CA ARG A 34 0.68 -18.53 -7.81
C ARG A 34 0.98 -18.54 -9.31
N ARG A 35 -0.02 -18.27 -10.15
CA ARG A 35 0.18 -18.14 -11.60
C ARG A 35 1.06 -16.92 -11.95
N MET A 36 0.84 -15.78 -11.27
CA MET A 36 1.69 -14.59 -11.39
C MET A 36 3.12 -14.90 -10.98
N ARG A 37 3.32 -15.49 -9.80
CA ARG A 37 4.63 -15.95 -9.32
C ARG A 37 5.33 -16.83 -10.36
N ASN A 38 4.66 -17.85 -10.89
CA ASN A 38 5.22 -18.76 -11.87
C ASN A 38 5.65 -18.03 -13.16
N ARG A 39 4.92 -16.97 -13.55
CA ARG A 39 5.27 -16.16 -14.71
C ARG A 39 6.45 -15.24 -14.43
N ILE A 40 6.52 -14.62 -13.28
CA ILE A 40 7.64 -13.76 -12.84
C ILE A 40 8.93 -14.58 -12.78
N ARG A 41 8.90 -15.73 -12.12
CA ARG A 41 10.07 -16.60 -11.91
C ARG A 41 10.67 -17.21 -13.19
N LYS A 42 9.98 -17.08 -14.33
CA LYS A 42 10.59 -17.39 -15.63
C LYS A 42 11.65 -16.37 -16.07
N TYR A 43 11.64 -15.18 -15.50
CA TYR A 43 12.49 -14.07 -15.91
C TYR A 43 13.30 -13.48 -14.76
N ASP A 44 12.79 -13.58 -13.56
CA ASP A 44 13.34 -12.93 -12.38
C ASP A 44 13.30 -13.89 -11.18
N LEU A 45 14.46 -14.33 -10.77
CA LEU A 45 14.64 -15.24 -9.64
C LEU A 45 14.98 -14.52 -8.33
N ASN A 46 15.31 -13.22 -8.41
CA ASN A 46 15.97 -12.51 -7.32
C ASN A 46 15.02 -11.56 -6.54
N HIS A 47 14.12 -10.85 -7.24
CA HIS A 47 13.26 -9.87 -6.57
C HIS A 47 12.23 -10.54 -5.66
N THR A 48 12.00 -9.92 -4.51
CA THR A 48 11.00 -10.39 -3.53
C THR A 48 9.58 -10.27 -4.09
N LEU A 49 8.72 -11.22 -3.76
CA LEU A 49 7.30 -11.17 -4.09
C LEU A 49 6.49 -10.76 -2.86
N PHE A 50 5.72 -9.68 -2.96
CA PHE A 50 4.74 -9.29 -1.96
C PHE A 50 3.40 -9.92 -2.34
N VAL A 51 2.90 -10.79 -1.48
CA VAL A 51 1.71 -11.61 -1.72
C VAL A 51 0.61 -11.14 -0.80
N ASN A 52 -0.39 -10.48 -1.38
CA ASN A 52 -1.49 -9.90 -0.62
C ASN A 52 -2.49 -10.94 -0.14
N GLY A 53 -3.03 -10.72 1.05
CA GLY A 53 -4.21 -11.45 1.53
C GLY A 53 -5.46 -11.15 0.70
N ASN A 54 -6.51 -11.93 0.91
CA ASN A 54 -7.85 -11.64 0.37
C ASN A 54 -8.57 -10.57 1.22
N MET A 55 -9.76 -10.16 0.81
CA MET A 55 -10.63 -9.21 1.54
C MET A 55 -9.88 -7.93 1.93
N TRP A 56 -9.49 -7.14 0.93
CA TRP A 56 -8.68 -5.92 1.07
C TRP A 56 -7.34 -6.17 1.77
N SER A 57 -6.67 -7.28 1.39
CA SER A 57 -5.38 -7.71 1.97
C SER A 57 -5.42 -7.97 3.48
N ARG A 58 -6.60 -8.29 4.04
CA ARG A 58 -6.81 -8.50 5.48
C ARG A 58 -7.01 -9.95 5.89
N ALA A 59 -7.37 -10.85 4.98
CA ALA A 59 -7.72 -12.24 5.26
C ALA A 59 -6.74 -13.21 4.62
N PHE A 60 -6.22 -14.14 5.40
CA PHE A 60 -5.23 -15.14 4.95
C PHE A 60 -5.74 -16.58 5.00
N GLU A 61 -7.02 -16.79 5.30
CA GLU A 61 -7.65 -18.10 5.23
C GLU A 61 -7.58 -18.65 3.81
N GLY A 62 -7.05 -19.87 3.67
CA GLY A 62 -6.83 -20.52 2.37
C GLY A 62 -5.63 -19.98 1.56
N MET A 63 -4.86 -19.03 2.11
CA MET A 63 -3.69 -18.46 1.42
C MET A 63 -2.40 -19.30 1.58
N GLY A 64 -2.29 -20.10 2.64
CA GLY A 64 -1.13 -20.97 2.87
C GLY A 64 -1.15 -22.27 2.03
N PRO A 65 -0.04 -22.97 1.89
CA PRO A 65 1.31 -22.60 2.30
C PRO A 65 1.94 -21.51 1.41
N ALA A 66 3.17 -21.07 1.77
CA ALA A 66 3.92 -20.07 1.02
C ALA A 66 4.06 -20.42 -0.47
N LEU A 67 4.01 -19.41 -1.33
CA LEU A 67 4.08 -19.60 -2.79
C LEU A 67 5.52 -19.66 -3.31
N ASP A 68 6.45 -19.05 -2.58
CA ASP A 68 7.83 -18.87 -2.97
C ASP A 68 8.74 -18.84 -1.74
N GLN A 69 10.03 -19.12 -1.93
CA GLN A 69 11.00 -18.98 -0.85
C GLN A 69 11.38 -17.52 -0.62
N ASN A 70 11.39 -16.69 -1.67
CA ASN A 70 11.66 -15.26 -1.59
C ASN A 70 10.36 -14.48 -1.73
N MET A 71 9.55 -14.50 -0.68
CA MET A 71 8.28 -13.79 -0.61
C MET A 71 7.98 -13.27 0.80
N ILE A 72 7.13 -12.29 0.83
CA ILE A 72 6.59 -11.64 2.02
C ILE A 72 5.06 -11.67 1.91
N TRP A 73 4.37 -11.92 3.02
CA TRP A 73 2.92 -11.75 3.09
C TRP A 73 2.60 -10.29 3.33
N ALA A 74 1.93 -9.63 2.39
CA ALA A 74 1.50 -8.25 2.50
C ALA A 74 0.07 -8.17 3.02
N PHE A 75 -0.16 -7.33 4.01
CA PHE A 75 -1.48 -7.03 4.52
C PHE A 75 -1.69 -5.52 4.61
N HIS A 76 -2.96 -5.10 4.64
CA HIS A 76 -3.36 -3.70 4.83
C HIS A 76 -4.17 -3.56 6.11
N TYR A 77 -4.00 -2.43 6.78
CA TYR A 77 -4.73 -2.14 7.99
C TYR A 77 -5.18 -0.69 8.06
N TYR A 78 -6.49 -0.50 8.05
CA TYR A 78 -7.15 0.78 8.27
C TYR A 78 -8.15 0.64 9.39
N SER A 79 -8.18 1.61 10.30
CA SER A 79 -9.21 1.71 11.32
C SER A 79 -10.25 2.73 10.89
N TRP A 80 -11.41 2.27 10.54
CA TRP A 80 -12.54 3.13 10.14
C TRP A 80 -13.22 3.83 11.32
N MET A 81 -12.85 3.46 12.55
CA MET A 81 -13.36 4.09 13.78
C MET A 81 -12.21 4.72 14.56
N VAL A 82 -12.31 6.00 14.83
CA VAL A 82 -11.34 6.82 15.60
C VAL A 82 -11.03 6.22 16.99
N PHE A 83 -11.86 5.33 17.51
CA PHE A 83 -11.72 4.71 18.83
C PHE A 83 -11.16 3.29 18.83
N ASN A 84 -10.90 2.68 17.67
CA ASN A 84 -10.31 1.35 17.63
C ASN A 84 -8.79 1.43 17.78
N ARG A 85 -8.33 1.28 19.00
CA ARG A 85 -6.90 1.17 19.28
C ARG A 85 -6.33 -0.08 18.64
N VAL A 86 -5.18 0.06 18.02
CA VAL A 86 -4.41 -1.05 17.49
C VAL A 86 -3.60 -1.67 18.62
N ASN A 87 -3.72 -2.97 18.82
CA ASN A 87 -2.98 -3.68 19.85
C ASN A 87 -2.57 -5.08 19.41
N GLN A 88 -1.85 -5.80 20.26
CA GLN A 88 -1.34 -7.12 19.93
C GLN A 88 -2.42 -8.11 19.48
N SER A 89 -3.62 -8.08 20.07
CA SER A 89 -4.72 -8.99 19.70
C SER A 89 -5.22 -8.73 18.27
N THR A 90 -5.11 -7.49 17.79
CA THR A 90 -5.53 -7.09 16.44
C THR A 90 -4.75 -7.82 15.34
N ILE A 91 -3.45 -8.08 15.59
CA ILE A 91 -2.56 -8.69 14.60
C ILE A 91 -2.13 -10.11 14.95
N GLN A 92 -2.62 -10.66 16.08
CA GLN A 92 -2.13 -11.96 16.56
C GLN A 92 -2.37 -13.10 15.55
N TYR A 93 -3.48 -13.08 14.82
CA TYR A 93 -3.75 -14.09 13.81
C TYR A 93 -2.74 -14.01 12.63
N LEU A 94 -2.30 -12.81 12.25
CA LEU A 94 -1.26 -12.60 11.24
C LEU A 94 0.10 -13.14 11.71
N ILE A 95 0.43 -12.90 12.98
CA ILE A 95 1.65 -13.43 13.58
C ILE A 95 1.63 -14.97 13.60
N ASN A 96 0.50 -15.56 13.95
CA ASN A 96 0.33 -17.02 13.91
C ASN A 96 0.47 -17.54 12.48
N PHE A 97 -0.09 -16.85 11.49
CA PHE A 97 0.04 -17.21 10.07
C PHE A 97 1.49 -17.06 9.58
N ARG A 98 2.19 -15.99 9.97
CA ARG A 98 3.61 -15.79 9.73
C ARG A 98 4.44 -16.99 10.21
N ASN A 99 4.21 -17.39 11.45
CA ASN A 99 4.93 -18.49 12.08
C ASN A 99 4.62 -19.84 11.41
N LEU A 100 3.35 -20.08 11.07
CA LEU A 100 2.91 -21.29 10.36
C LEU A 100 3.55 -21.41 8.98
N THR A 101 3.65 -20.30 8.24
CA THR A 101 4.15 -20.29 6.87
C THR A 101 5.65 -20.05 6.77
N ASN A 102 6.28 -19.67 7.88
CA ASN A 102 7.69 -19.29 7.96
C ASN A 102 8.09 -18.25 6.90
N ARG A 103 7.29 -17.19 6.79
CA ARG A 103 7.53 -16.06 5.87
C ARG A 103 7.22 -14.73 6.56
N PRO A 104 8.02 -13.68 6.29
CA PRO A 104 7.80 -12.36 6.89
C PRO A 104 6.41 -11.80 6.58
N LEU A 105 6.00 -10.84 7.41
CA LEU A 105 4.85 -9.97 7.18
C LEU A 105 5.32 -8.57 6.76
N TRP A 106 4.48 -7.89 5.99
CA TRP A 106 4.65 -6.51 5.59
C TRP A 106 3.29 -5.79 5.66
N LEU A 107 3.22 -4.71 6.44
CA LEU A 107 2.08 -3.80 6.41
C LEU A 107 2.23 -2.88 5.19
N GLY A 108 1.63 -3.28 4.07
CA GLY A 108 1.78 -2.61 2.78
C GLY A 108 1.06 -1.28 2.70
N GLU A 109 -0.05 -1.17 3.41
CA GLU A 109 -0.81 0.06 3.56
C GLU A 109 -1.44 0.17 4.94
N ALA A 110 -1.32 1.36 5.51
CA ALA A 110 -2.04 1.80 6.70
C ALA A 110 -2.10 3.32 6.69
N GLY A 111 -3.14 3.91 7.25
CA GLY A 111 -3.19 5.36 7.28
C GLY A 111 -4.59 5.93 7.43
N GLU A 112 -4.76 7.17 6.95
CA GLU A 112 -6.01 7.93 6.98
C GLU A 112 -6.60 8.10 8.39
N ASN A 113 -5.72 8.34 9.37
CA ASN A 113 -6.08 8.42 10.79
C ASN A 113 -5.26 9.50 11.52
N SER A 114 -5.38 9.60 12.85
CA SER A 114 -4.68 10.57 13.69
C SER A 114 -3.20 10.22 13.90
N ASN A 115 -2.42 11.21 14.32
CA ASN A 115 -1.01 11.02 14.63
C ASN A 115 -0.78 10.02 15.76
N GLU A 116 -1.68 9.99 16.77
CA GLU A 116 -1.62 9.01 17.86
C GLU A 116 -1.82 7.58 17.32
N TRP A 117 -2.76 7.41 16.39
CA TRP A 117 -2.99 6.13 15.74
C TRP A 117 -1.77 5.69 14.90
N PHE A 118 -1.15 6.60 14.15
CA PHE A 118 0.08 6.31 13.41
C PHE A 118 1.19 5.83 14.35
N MET A 119 1.37 6.50 15.49
CA MET A 119 2.36 6.11 16.49
C MET A 119 2.07 4.74 17.10
N GLU A 120 0.80 4.44 17.42
CA GLU A 120 0.39 3.12 17.95
C GLU A 120 0.67 2.00 16.93
N VAL A 121 0.36 2.22 15.65
CA VAL A 121 0.58 1.24 14.58
C VAL A 121 2.06 1.00 14.36
N THR A 122 2.88 2.05 14.23
CA THR A 122 4.34 1.89 14.03
C THR A 122 4.97 1.15 15.18
N ASN A 123 4.69 1.55 16.41
CA ASN A 123 5.21 0.88 17.59
C ASN A 123 4.82 -0.60 17.66
N LEU A 124 3.58 -0.93 17.28
CA LEU A 124 3.12 -2.31 17.25
C LEU A 124 3.83 -3.12 16.17
N MET A 125 4.00 -2.55 14.96
CA MET A 125 4.68 -3.23 13.86
C MET A 125 6.15 -3.48 14.20
N GLU A 126 6.87 -2.47 14.66
CA GLU A 126 8.28 -2.58 15.03
C GLU A 126 8.50 -3.57 16.17
N LYS A 127 7.64 -3.57 17.19
CA LYS A 127 7.70 -4.55 18.29
C LYS A 127 7.55 -6.00 17.82
N ASN A 128 6.94 -6.22 16.67
CA ASN A 128 6.69 -7.57 16.10
C ASN A 128 7.57 -7.87 14.87
N ASP A 129 8.61 -7.08 14.61
CA ASP A 129 9.49 -7.22 13.44
C ASP A 129 8.71 -7.23 12.12
N ILE A 130 7.75 -6.31 11.98
CA ILE A 130 6.94 -6.13 10.77
C ILE A 130 7.27 -4.77 10.16
N GLY A 131 7.78 -4.77 8.93
CA GLY A 131 7.96 -3.55 8.16
C GLY A 131 6.62 -2.94 7.74
N TRP A 132 6.59 -1.63 7.51
CA TRP A 132 5.33 -0.91 7.26
C TRP A 132 5.50 0.22 6.24
N ALA A 133 4.38 0.63 5.63
CA ALA A 133 4.26 1.79 4.75
C ALA A 133 2.94 2.52 4.99
N TRP A 134 2.96 3.83 4.80
CA TRP A 134 1.77 4.67 4.93
C TRP A 134 1.07 4.89 3.60
N TRP A 135 -0.26 4.83 3.60
CA TRP A 135 -1.13 5.29 2.55
C TRP A 135 -1.91 6.55 3.01
N ASN A 136 -1.74 7.68 2.38
CA ASN A 136 -0.58 8.08 1.58
C ASN A 136 0.42 8.79 2.49
N TYR A 137 1.68 8.78 2.12
CA TYR A 137 2.67 9.59 2.81
C TYR A 137 2.32 11.08 2.73
N LYS A 138 1.91 11.55 1.54
CA LYS A 138 1.57 12.95 1.28
C LYS A 138 0.30 13.06 0.47
N LYS A 139 -0.62 13.92 0.91
CA LYS A 139 -1.88 14.25 0.23
C LYS A 139 -2.01 15.75 0.01
N ILE A 140 -2.86 16.15 -0.96
CA ILE A 140 -3.17 17.55 -1.21
C ILE A 140 -4.43 17.92 -0.43
N GLY A 141 -4.36 18.99 0.38
CA GLY A 141 -5.50 19.59 1.08
C GLY A 141 -6.19 18.68 2.09
N THR A 142 -5.45 17.79 2.75
CA THR A 142 -6.02 16.89 3.77
C THR A 142 -5.07 16.68 4.94
N ILE A 143 -5.65 16.47 6.12
CA ILE A 143 -4.95 16.18 7.37
C ILE A 143 -4.85 14.67 7.68
N THR A 144 -5.31 13.80 6.79
CA THR A 144 -5.35 12.35 7.05
C THR A 144 -4.07 11.61 6.65
N GLY A 145 -3.04 12.31 6.23
CA GLY A 145 -1.70 11.77 5.96
C GLY A 145 -0.65 12.38 6.87
N PRO A 146 0.54 11.78 7.02
CA PRO A 146 1.64 12.34 7.80
C PRO A 146 2.09 13.71 7.29
N VAL A 147 1.96 13.95 6.00
CA VAL A 147 2.34 15.22 5.34
C VAL A 147 1.22 15.70 4.44
N SER A 148 0.94 16.99 4.48
CA SER A 148 -0.05 17.66 3.62
C SER A 148 0.63 18.63 2.65
N SER A 149 0.03 18.83 1.49
CA SER A 149 0.41 19.86 0.52
C SER A 149 -0.78 20.80 0.27
N PRO A 150 -0.58 22.13 0.22
CA PRO A 150 -1.66 23.06 -0.07
C PRO A 150 -2.33 22.77 -1.41
N SER A 151 -3.65 22.98 -1.47
CA SER A 151 -4.41 23.00 -2.72
C SER A 151 -4.35 24.41 -3.30
N ASP A 152 -3.58 24.62 -4.36
CA ASP A 152 -3.53 25.92 -5.04
C ASP A 152 -4.72 26.13 -6.01
N SER A 153 -4.89 27.35 -6.48
CA SER A 153 -6.01 27.74 -7.36
C SER A 153 -5.97 27.03 -8.72
N VAL A 154 -4.80 26.69 -9.20
CA VAL A 154 -4.63 25.99 -10.50
C VAL A 154 -5.04 24.53 -10.35
N TYR A 155 -4.63 23.87 -9.27
CA TYR A 155 -5.07 22.52 -8.95
C TYR A 155 -6.59 22.45 -8.76
N GLN A 156 -7.18 23.45 -8.09
CA GLN A 156 -8.63 23.55 -7.93
C GLN A 156 -9.38 23.69 -9.26
N GLN A 157 -8.84 24.40 -10.25
CA GLN A 157 -9.45 24.45 -11.60
C GLN A 157 -9.43 23.07 -12.27
N ILE A 158 -8.32 22.35 -12.15
CA ILE A 158 -8.18 20.99 -12.72
C ILE A 158 -9.18 20.03 -12.06
N THR A 159 -9.28 20.05 -10.74
CA THR A 159 -10.21 19.18 -10.00
C THR A 159 -11.67 19.50 -10.27
N LYS A 160 -12.05 20.79 -10.41
CA LYS A 160 -13.40 21.17 -10.83
C LYS A 160 -13.76 20.59 -12.19
N TYR A 161 -12.85 20.65 -13.15
CA TYR A 161 -13.08 20.02 -14.45
C TYR A 161 -13.26 18.51 -14.36
N TRP A 162 -12.42 17.81 -13.58
CA TRP A 162 -12.54 16.37 -13.38
C TRP A 162 -13.86 15.97 -12.71
N ASN A 163 -14.37 16.80 -11.84
CA ASN A 163 -15.66 16.60 -11.17
C ASN A 163 -16.88 17.01 -12.03
N GLY A 164 -16.66 17.51 -13.23
CA GLY A 164 -17.72 17.98 -14.12
C GLY A 164 -18.25 19.38 -13.86
N ASP A 165 -17.63 20.13 -12.93
CA ASP A 165 -18.10 21.43 -12.46
C ASP A 165 -17.41 22.64 -13.12
N GLY A 166 -16.56 22.42 -14.11
CA GLY A 166 -15.76 23.47 -14.73
C GLY A 166 -15.38 23.24 -16.17
N ALA A 167 -14.93 24.31 -16.84
CA ALA A 167 -14.37 24.21 -18.18
C ALA A 167 -13.04 23.43 -18.18
N ARG A 168 -12.76 22.76 -19.29
CA ARG A 168 -11.48 22.06 -19.47
C ARG A 168 -10.33 23.07 -19.36
N PRO A 169 -9.32 22.82 -18.51
CA PRO A 169 -8.13 23.64 -18.42
C PRO A 169 -7.38 23.72 -19.75
N THR A 170 -6.77 24.86 -20.05
CA THR A 170 -5.84 24.94 -21.16
C THR A 170 -4.58 24.10 -20.88
N THR A 171 -3.79 23.84 -21.93
CA THR A 171 -2.53 23.09 -21.78
C THR A 171 -1.57 23.83 -20.85
N GLU A 172 -1.53 25.15 -20.90
CA GLU A 172 -0.69 26.01 -20.05
C GLU A 172 -1.10 25.89 -18.57
N ILE A 173 -2.41 25.95 -18.28
CA ILE A 173 -2.95 25.78 -16.92
C ILE A 173 -2.65 24.37 -16.41
N ALA A 174 -2.85 23.34 -17.23
CA ALA A 174 -2.55 21.97 -16.83
C ALA A 174 -1.05 21.78 -16.54
N GLN A 175 -0.16 22.35 -17.36
CA GLN A 175 1.29 22.31 -17.14
C GLN A 175 1.71 23.09 -15.90
N LEU A 176 1.12 24.26 -15.66
CA LEU A 176 1.37 25.06 -14.45
C LEU A 176 0.94 24.30 -13.19
N GLY A 177 -0.24 23.67 -13.21
CA GLY A 177 -0.71 22.84 -12.10
C GLY A 177 0.22 21.67 -11.80
N LEU A 178 0.71 20.99 -12.84
CA LEU A 178 1.68 19.90 -12.68
C LEU A 178 3.01 20.41 -12.08
N ASN A 179 3.52 21.53 -12.55
CA ASN A 179 4.75 22.13 -12.03
C ASN A 179 4.58 22.55 -10.56
N ASN A 180 3.46 23.17 -10.20
CA ASN A 180 3.15 23.54 -8.82
C ASN A 180 3.06 22.32 -7.91
N MET A 181 2.42 21.24 -8.37
CA MET A 181 2.36 19.99 -7.62
C MET A 181 3.76 19.40 -7.37
N VAL A 182 4.63 19.41 -8.38
CA VAL A 182 6.01 18.94 -8.26
C VAL A 182 6.79 19.79 -7.24
N GLU A 183 6.66 21.10 -7.29
CA GLU A 183 7.31 22.00 -6.31
C GLU A 183 6.76 21.80 -4.89
N ASN A 184 5.44 21.69 -4.73
CA ASN A 184 4.81 21.43 -3.44
C ASN A 184 5.19 20.04 -2.86
N LEU A 185 5.46 19.05 -3.71
CA LEU A 185 5.94 17.74 -3.28
C LEU A 185 7.37 17.80 -2.71
N LYS A 186 8.18 18.78 -3.10
CA LYS A 186 9.52 18.99 -2.56
C LYS A 186 9.52 19.66 -1.19
N LEU A 187 8.43 20.35 -0.83
CA LEU A 187 8.29 21.02 0.46
C LEU A 187 7.83 20.03 1.52
N GLU A 188 8.62 19.87 2.58
CA GLU A 188 8.21 19.12 3.76
C GLU A 188 7.44 20.08 4.68
N HIS A 189 6.13 20.00 4.64
CA HIS A 189 5.26 20.65 5.63
C HIS A 189 4.84 19.58 6.65
N CYS A 190 5.53 19.57 7.79
CA CYS A 190 5.04 18.85 8.98
C CYS A 190 3.99 19.75 9.66
N GLU A 191 2.76 19.29 9.77
CA GLU A 191 1.74 19.88 10.64
C GLU A 191 1.73 19.19 11.99
#